data_49ba3953d7316c7f5ac994f9eb50024c
#
_entry.id   49ba3953d7316c7f5ac994f9eb50024c
#
_cell.length_a   1.000
_cell.length_b   1.000
_cell.length_c   1.000
_cell.angle_alpha   90.00
_cell.angle_beta   90.00
_cell.angle_gamma   90.00
#
_symmetry.space_group_name_H-M   'P 1'
#
loop_
_entity.id
_entity.type
_entity.pdbx_description
1 polymer ?
#
loop_
_entity_poly.entity_id
_entity_poly.type
_entity_poly.pdbx_seq_one_letter_code
_entity_poly.pdbx_strand_id
1 'polypeptide(L)'
;MKILVCISCVPDTTSKVSFTDENKFNKDNIQFIIGPYEDYALARAVELKEKKSEIDISLLNVGLSENDPLLRKGLAIGADRAYRINSEPIDSNFVAHNISHFIEKNNFDLILMGKESIDYNSGLVHYLSGALLDM
;
A
#
# COMPACT_ATOMS: atom_id res chain seq x y z
N MET A 1 -18.95 1.74 -8.44
CA MET A 1 -18.03 2.56 -7.60
C MET A 1 -16.64 1.95 -7.67
N LYS A 2 -15.62 2.77 -7.90
CA LYS A 2 -14.22 2.32 -7.97
C LYS A 2 -13.48 2.72 -6.70
N ILE A 3 -12.95 1.73 -6.00
CA ILE A 3 -12.18 1.94 -4.76
C ILE A 3 -10.70 1.69 -5.06
N LEU A 4 -9.84 2.61 -4.64
CA LEU A 4 -8.40 2.39 -4.60
C LEU A 4 -7.99 2.09 -3.16
N VAL A 5 -7.23 1.02 -2.97
CA VAL A 5 -6.58 0.71 -1.70
C VAL A 5 -5.07 0.80 -1.91
N CYS A 6 -4.43 1.78 -1.28
CA CYS A 6 -2.98 1.88 -1.28
C CYS A 6 -2.40 0.97 -0.21
N ILE A 7 -1.45 0.12 -0.58
CA ILE A 7 -0.82 -0.84 0.34
C ILE A 7 0.68 -0.62 0.43
N SER A 8 1.23 -0.75 1.62
CA SER A 8 2.67 -0.84 1.90
C SER A 8 3.08 -2.28 2.12
N CYS A 9 4.37 -2.57 1.90
CA CYS A 9 4.99 -3.85 2.20
C CYS A 9 5.98 -3.63 3.32
N VAL A 10 5.73 -4.22 4.48
CA VAL A 10 6.50 -4.01 5.71
C VAL A 10 7.04 -5.33 6.23
N PRO A 11 8.16 -5.33 6.98
CA PRO A 11 8.61 -6.52 7.68
C PRO A 11 7.54 -7.03 8.66
N ASP A 12 7.34 -8.35 8.70
CA ASP A 12 6.48 -8.98 9.71
C ASP A 12 6.97 -8.61 11.11
N THR A 13 6.04 -8.35 12.04
CA THR A 13 6.33 -7.92 13.42
C THR A 13 7.16 -8.94 14.22
N THR A 14 7.18 -10.19 13.78
CA THR A 14 7.98 -11.26 14.39
C THR A 14 9.39 -11.35 13.81
N SER A 15 9.70 -10.57 12.78
CA SER A 15 11.00 -10.57 12.12
C SER A 15 12.09 -9.99 13.01
N LYS A 16 13.25 -10.65 13.05
CA LYS A 16 14.42 -10.12 13.74
C LYS A 16 15.12 -9.09 12.86
N VAL A 17 15.04 -7.82 13.24
CA VAL A 17 15.75 -6.74 12.55
C VAL A 17 17.26 -6.86 12.77
N SER A 18 18.01 -6.81 11.71
CA SER A 18 19.49 -6.78 11.72
C SER A 18 20.00 -5.86 10.61
N PHE A 19 21.27 -5.50 10.71
CA PHE A 19 21.94 -4.65 9.73
C PHE A 19 23.15 -5.39 9.18
N THR A 20 23.50 -5.09 7.92
CA THR A 20 24.74 -5.55 7.29
C THR A 20 25.94 -4.75 7.84
N ASP A 21 27.16 -5.21 7.53
CA ASP A 21 28.39 -4.50 7.89
C ASP A 21 28.45 -3.07 7.29
N GLU A 22 27.69 -2.79 6.23
CA GLU A 22 27.52 -1.46 5.64
C GLU A 22 26.41 -0.62 6.28
N ASN A 23 25.88 -1.04 7.43
CA ASN A 23 24.75 -0.41 8.11
C ASN A 23 23.46 -0.33 7.27
N LYS A 24 23.31 -1.22 6.30
CA LYS A 24 22.06 -1.36 5.54
C LYS A 24 21.13 -2.37 6.22
N PHE A 25 19.84 -2.14 6.13
CA PHE A 25 18.85 -3.09 6.61
C PHE A 25 19.05 -4.47 5.92
N ASN A 26 19.28 -5.50 6.73
CA ASN A 26 19.44 -6.86 6.22
C ASN A 26 18.06 -7.47 5.96
N LYS A 27 17.77 -7.72 4.69
CA LYS A 27 16.50 -8.32 4.25
C LYS A 27 16.51 -9.85 4.27
N ASP A 28 17.66 -10.49 4.57
CA ASP A 28 17.76 -11.93 4.58
C ASP A 28 16.88 -12.54 5.67
N ASN A 29 16.07 -13.53 5.28
CA ASN A 29 15.12 -14.20 6.16
C ASN A 29 14.02 -13.31 6.76
N ILE A 30 13.78 -12.11 6.20
CA ILE A 30 12.67 -11.26 6.56
C ILE A 30 11.45 -11.64 5.73
N GLN A 31 10.37 -11.98 6.41
CA GLN A 31 9.06 -12.10 5.78
C GLN A 31 8.44 -10.69 5.69
N PHE A 32 8.07 -10.29 4.47
CA PHE A 32 7.30 -9.06 4.26
C PHE A 32 5.80 -9.39 4.24
N ILE A 33 5.01 -8.47 4.76
CA ILE A 33 3.55 -8.55 4.81
C ILE A 33 2.93 -7.24 4.28
N ILE A 34 1.65 -7.29 3.93
CA ILE A 34 0.87 -6.05 3.78
C ILE A 34 0.81 -5.37 5.14
N GLY A 35 1.01 -4.07 5.19
CA GLY A 35 0.95 -3.33 6.44
C GLY A 35 -0.38 -3.57 7.17
N PRO A 36 -0.40 -3.77 8.50
CA PRO A 36 -1.62 -4.09 9.24
C PRO A 36 -2.73 -3.05 9.10
N TYR A 37 -2.40 -1.78 9.00
CA TYR A 37 -3.39 -0.72 8.77
C TYR A 37 -3.96 -0.75 7.36
N GLU A 38 -3.17 -1.16 6.38
CA GLU A 38 -3.60 -1.37 5.00
C GLU A 38 -4.44 -2.62 4.85
N ASP A 39 -4.19 -3.67 5.65
CA ASP A 39 -5.07 -4.84 5.73
C ASP A 39 -6.48 -4.45 6.19
N TYR A 40 -6.62 -3.53 7.16
CA TYR A 40 -7.93 -2.98 7.54
C TYR A 40 -8.59 -2.19 6.40
N ALA A 41 -7.81 -1.40 5.66
CA ALA A 41 -8.32 -0.67 4.50
C ALA A 41 -8.82 -1.63 3.41
N LEU A 42 -8.07 -2.69 3.13
CA LEU A 42 -8.46 -3.72 2.16
C LEU A 42 -9.69 -4.49 2.64
N ALA A 43 -9.72 -4.92 3.91
CA ALA A 43 -10.88 -5.59 4.49
C ALA A 43 -12.14 -4.72 4.38
N ARG A 44 -12.02 -3.41 4.63
CA ARG A 44 -13.14 -2.48 4.49
C ARG A 44 -13.62 -2.35 3.05
N ALA A 45 -12.72 -2.33 2.07
CA ALA A 45 -13.08 -2.31 0.66
C ALA A 45 -13.86 -3.57 0.28
N VAL A 46 -13.39 -4.74 0.73
CA VAL A 46 -14.05 -6.04 0.47
C VAL A 46 -15.44 -6.10 1.13
N GLU A 47 -15.59 -5.66 2.38
CA GLU A 47 -16.92 -5.58 3.03
C GLU A 47 -17.91 -4.68 2.25
N LEU A 48 -17.43 -3.57 1.68
CA LEU A 48 -18.28 -2.72 0.84
C LEU A 48 -18.70 -3.42 -0.43
N LYS A 49 -17.78 -4.17 -1.06
CA LYS A 49 -18.07 -4.96 -2.27
C LYS A 49 -19.02 -6.11 -2.00
N GLU A 50 -18.92 -6.77 -0.85
CA GLU A 50 -19.87 -7.83 -0.45
C GLU A 50 -21.32 -7.30 -0.34
N LYS A 51 -21.46 -6.02 0.06
CA LYS A 51 -22.77 -5.35 0.14
C LYS A 51 -23.28 -4.83 -1.20
N LYS A 52 -22.36 -4.52 -2.13
CA LYS A 52 -22.64 -3.94 -3.45
C LYS A 52 -21.67 -4.54 -4.47
N SER A 53 -22.08 -5.58 -5.16
CA SER A 53 -21.24 -6.36 -6.09
C SER A 53 -20.68 -5.57 -7.28
N GLU A 54 -21.25 -4.41 -7.60
CA GLU A 54 -20.75 -3.51 -8.66
C GLU A 54 -19.53 -2.69 -8.25
N ILE A 55 -18.98 -2.89 -7.06
CA ILE A 55 -17.77 -2.22 -6.61
C ILE A 55 -16.54 -2.92 -7.22
N ASP A 56 -15.67 -2.12 -7.83
CA ASP A 56 -14.37 -2.54 -8.38
C ASP A 56 -13.25 -2.06 -7.45
N ILE A 57 -12.44 -2.98 -6.94
CA ILE A 57 -11.36 -2.69 -6.01
C ILE A 57 -10.02 -2.81 -6.73
N SER A 58 -9.27 -1.73 -6.73
CA SER A 58 -7.90 -1.69 -7.23
C SER A 58 -6.92 -1.53 -6.07
N LEU A 59 -5.80 -2.26 -6.12
CA LEU A 59 -4.67 -2.09 -5.21
C LEU A 59 -3.60 -1.23 -5.87
N LEU A 60 -2.91 -0.42 -5.09
CA LEU A 60 -1.74 0.34 -5.53
C LEU A 60 -0.61 0.18 -4.51
N ASN A 61 0.58 -0.14 -5.02
CA ASN A 61 1.82 -0.16 -4.25
C ASN A 61 2.89 0.67 -4.96
N VAL A 62 3.65 1.45 -4.21
CA VAL A 62 4.90 2.07 -4.67
C VAL A 62 6.04 1.20 -4.12
N GLY A 63 6.75 0.51 -5.01
CA GLY A 63 7.79 -0.43 -4.61
C GLY A 63 8.35 -1.23 -5.77
N LEU A 64 9.33 -2.07 -5.48
CA LEU A 64 9.99 -2.91 -6.44
C LEU A 64 9.25 -4.25 -6.65
N SER A 65 9.74 -5.08 -7.58
CA SER A 65 9.09 -6.34 -7.98
C SER A 65 9.00 -7.39 -6.88
N GLU A 66 9.82 -7.29 -5.86
CA GLU A 66 9.75 -8.15 -4.66
C GLU A 66 8.43 -8.01 -3.90
N ASN A 67 7.66 -6.92 -4.13
CA ASN A 67 6.34 -6.70 -3.54
C ASN A 67 5.20 -7.42 -4.30
N ASP A 68 5.44 -7.94 -5.50
CA ASP A 68 4.42 -8.60 -6.32
C ASP A 68 3.69 -9.76 -5.62
N PRO A 69 4.33 -10.61 -4.78
CA PRO A 69 3.62 -11.65 -4.04
C PRO A 69 2.54 -11.10 -3.10
N LEU A 70 2.78 -9.93 -2.47
CA LEU A 70 1.81 -9.30 -1.58
C LEU A 70 0.64 -8.66 -2.35
N LEU A 71 0.90 -8.11 -3.52
CA LEU A 71 -0.16 -7.66 -4.43
C LEU A 71 -1.05 -8.83 -4.86
N ARG A 72 -0.46 -9.99 -5.20
CA ARG A 72 -1.22 -11.21 -5.51
C ARG A 72 -2.03 -11.71 -4.32
N LYS A 73 -1.50 -11.61 -3.10
CA LYS A 73 -2.25 -11.90 -1.87
C LYS A 73 -3.48 -10.99 -1.74
N GLY A 74 -3.31 -9.70 -1.99
CA GLY A 74 -4.43 -8.75 -1.97
C GLY A 74 -5.51 -9.06 -3.02
N LEU A 75 -5.11 -9.51 -4.23
CA LEU A 75 -6.06 -10.01 -5.23
C LEU A 75 -6.81 -11.25 -4.74
N ALA A 76 -6.12 -12.18 -4.09
CA ALA A 76 -6.73 -13.39 -3.53
C ALA A 76 -7.70 -13.08 -2.37
N ILE A 77 -7.50 -11.98 -1.64
CA ILE A 77 -8.39 -11.50 -0.57
C ILE A 77 -9.70 -10.95 -1.16
N GLY A 78 -9.68 -10.34 -2.35
CA GLY A 78 -10.92 -9.85 -2.98
C GLY A 78 -10.79 -8.62 -3.86
N ALA A 79 -9.58 -8.09 -4.05
CA ALA A 79 -9.36 -7.02 -5.01
C ALA A 79 -9.47 -7.54 -6.46
N ASP A 80 -9.88 -6.67 -7.38
CA ASP A 80 -10.08 -7.01 -8.80
C ASP A 80 -8.83 -6.73 -9.64
N ARG A 81 -8.06 -5.72 -9.24
CA ARG A 81 -6.84 -5.27 -9.95
C ARG A 81 -5.74 -4.91 -8.98
N ALA A 82 -4.52 -5.03 -9.43
CA ALA A 82 -3.35 -4.58 -8.68
C ALA A 82 -2.38 -3.84 -9.60
N TYR A 83 -1.90 -2.72 -9.11
CA TYR A 83 -0.93 -1.86 -9.78
C TYR A 83 0.29 -1.68 -8.89
N ARG A 84 1.46 -1.68 -9.50
CA ARG A 84 2.71 -1.37 -8.82
C ARG A 84 3.45 -0.27 -9.58
N ILE A 85 3.75 0.82 -8.89
CA ILE A 85 4.67 1.84 -9.38
C ILE A 85 6.08 1.34 -9.09
N ASN A 86 6.80 0.97 -10.15
CA ASN A 86 8.13 0.35 -10.05
C ASN A 86 9.19 1.39 -9.66
N SER A 87 9.26 1.72 -8.40
CA SER A 87 10.23 2.66 -7.84
C SER A 87 10.55 2.34 -6.39
N GLU A 88 11.78 2.58 -5.98
CA GLU A 88 12.16 2.50 -4.56
C GLU A 88 11.39 3.56 -3.76
N PRO A 89 10.70 3.20 -2.67
CA PRO A 89 10.01 4.18 -1.82
C PRO A 89 11.02 4.91 -0.95
N ILE A 90 11.47 6.09 -1.38
CA ILE A 90 12.55 6.85 -0.72
C ILE A 90 12.07 7.45 0.59
N ASP A 91 10.93 8.15 0.55
CA ASP A 91 10.30 8.79 1.70
C ASP A 91 8.78 8.97 1.49
N SER A 92 8.09 9.45 2.51
CA SER A 92 6.63 9.64 2.47
C SER A 92 6.19 10.65 1.41
N ASN A 93 6.99 11.69 1.15
CA ASN A 93 6.66 12.71 0.16
C ASN A 93 6.76 12.13 -1.26
N PHE A 94 7.83 11.41 -1.55
CA PHE A 94 8.01 10.70 -2.81
C PHE A 94 6.86 9.71 -3.08
N VAL A 95 6.51 8.91 -2.07
CA VAL A 95 5.41 7.94 -2.18
C VAL A 95 4.09 8.66 -2.43
N ALA A 96 3.77 9.73 -1.68
CA ALA A 96 2.54 10.49 -1.85
C ALA A 96 2.42 11.12 -3.24
N HIS A 97 3.49 11.71 -3.78
CA HIS A 97 3.51 12.24 -5.15
C HIS A 97 3.24 11.17 -6.21
N ASN A 98 3.84 9.99 -6.08
CA ASN A 98 3.60 8.88 -7.01
C ASN A 98 2.16 8.38 -6.95
N ILE A 99 1.59 8.26 -5.74
CA ILE A 99 0.20 7.88 -5.54
C ILE A 99 -0.73 8.92 -6.16
N SER A 100 -0.52 10.20 -5.84
CA SER A 100 -1.35 11.31 -6.35
C SER A 100 -1.33 11.38 -7.87
N HIS A 101 -0.15 11.27 -8.49
CA HIS A 101 -0.03 11.23 -9.94
C HIS A 101 -0.74 10.03 -10.59
N PHE A 102 -0.74 8.87 -9.93
CA PHE A 102 -1.52 7.72 -10.40
C PHE A 102 -3.03 8.00 -10.30
N ILE A 103 -3.49 8.59 -9.21
CA ILE A 103 -4.90 8.91 -8.98
C ILE A 103 -5.40 9.94 -9.98
N GLU A 104 -4.63 11.00 -10.28
CA GLU A 104 -4.98 12.02 -11.27
C GLU A 104 -5.24 11.45 -12.67
N LYS A 105 -4.56 10.37 -13.03
CA LYS A 105 -4.71 9.69 -14.32
C LYS A 105 -5.83 8.65 -14.34
N ASN A 106 -6.38 8.32 -13.19
CA ASN A 106 -7.39 7.28 -13.02
C ASN A 106 -8.50 7.81 -12.14
N ASN A 107 -9.74 7.53 -12.52
CA ASN A 107 -10.90 8.00 -11.77
C ASN A 107 -11.25 6.98 -10.67
N PHE A 108 -11.10 7.36 -9.40
CA PHE A 108 -11.54 6.60 -8.24
C PHE A 108 -12.58 7.41 -7.45
N ASP A 109 -13.59 6.72 -6.94
CA ASP A 109 -14.66 7.32 -6.14
C ASP A 109 -14.31 7.37 -4.65
N LEU A 110 -13.43 6.44 -4.21
CA LEU A 110 -12.99 6.31 -2.82
C LEU A 110 -11.54 5.83 -2.79
N ILE A 111 -10.74 6.45 -1.94
CA ILE A 111 -9.36 6.07 -1.69
C ILE A 111 -9.24 5.65 -0.23
N LEU A 112 -8.77 4.43 0.00
CA LEU A 112 -8.52 3.90 1.34
C LEU A 112 -7.02 3.68 1.51
N MET A 113 -6.50 4.13 2.64
CA MET A 113 -5.08 4.04 2.99
C MET A 113 -4.94 3.62 4.45
N GLY A 114 -3.84 2.99 4.77
CA GLY A 114 -3.46 2.76 6.15
C GLY A 114 -3.17 4.08 6.87
N LYS A 115 -3.43 4.12 8.16
CA LYS A 115 -3.15 5.29 8.99
C LYS A 115 -1.66 5.60 9.05
N GLU A 116 -0.83 4.57 9.20
CA GLU A 116 0.61 4.71 9.35
C GLU A 116 1.31 3.41 8.95
N SER A 117 2.56 3.51 8.53
CA SER A 117 3.42 2.35 8.30
C SER A 117 4.08 1.92 9.60
N ILE A 118 4.04 0.63 9.93
CA ILE A 118 4.54 0.11 11.22
C ILE A 118 6.07 0.02 11.29
N ASP A 119 6.76 0.08 10.16
CA ASP A 119 8.23 0.02 10.07
C ASP A 119 8.90 1.37 10.36
N TYR A 120 8.30 2.46 9.89
CA TYR A 120 8.80 3.83 10.11
C TYR A 120 7.91 4.67 11.02
N ASN A 121 6.74 4.15 11.43
CA ASN A 121 5.69 4.93 12.11
C ASN A 121 5.34 6.23 11.38
N SER A 122 5.44 6.21 10.06
CA SER A 122 5.12 7.35 9.23
C SER A 122 3.61 7.42 8.96
N GLY A 123 2.95 8.38 9.55
CA GLY A 123 1.55 8.71 9.31
C GLY A 123 1.36 9.87 8.33
N LEU A 124 2.27 10.04 7.36
CA LEU A 124 2.28 11.23 6.50
C LEU A 124 1.71 10.98 5.10
N VAL A 125 1.82 9.78 4.55
CA VAL A 125 1.50 9.50 3.13
C VAL A 125 0.07 9.88 2.79
N HIS A 126 -0.91 9.49 3.61
CA HIS A 126 -2.31 9.77 3.35
C HIS A 126 -2.65 11.27 3.45
N TYR A 127 -2.06 12.01 4.41
CA TYR A 127 -2.24 13.46 4.52
C TYR A 127 -1.63 14.19 3.32
N LEU A 128 -0.41 13.82 2.93
CA LEU A 128 0.27 14.42 1.79
C LEU A 128 -0.48 14.13 0.48
N SER A 129 -0.94 12.89 0.30
CA SER A 129 -1.73 12.52 -0.88
C SER A 129 -3.05 13.29 -0.94
N GLY A 130 -3.77 13.43 0.18
CA GLY A 130 -4.99 14.22 0.25
C GLY A 130 -4.74 15.70 -0.08
N ALA A 131 -3.67 16.28 0.48
CA ALA A 131 -3.31 17.68 0.20
C ALA A 131 -2.93 17.90 -1.27
N LEU A 132 -2.21 16.96 -1.90
CA LEU A 132 -1.82 17.05 -3.31
C LEU A 132 -3.02 16.91 -4.27
N LEU A 133 -4.09 16.27 -3.83
CA LEU A 133 -5.30 16.00 -4.62
C LEU A 133 -6.47 16.94 -4.27
N ASP A 134 -6.26 17.91 -3.40
CA ASP A 134 -7.32 18.80 -2.86
C ASP A 134 -8.52 18.02 -2.25
N MET A 135 -8.24 16.93 -1.51
CA MET A 135 -9.21 16.01 -0.89
C MET A 135 -9.22 16.11 0.63
#